data_4e3c9a1bcffe86287604dfeacb9eb380
#
_entry.id   4e3c9a1bcffe86287604dfeacb9eb380
#
_cell.length_a   1.000
_cell.length_b   1.000
_cell.length_c   1.000
_cell.angle_alpha   90.00
_cell.angle_beta   90.00
_cell.angle_gamma   90.00
#
_symmetry.space_group_name_H-M   'P 1'
#
loop_
_entity.id
_entity.type
_entity.pdbx_description
1 polymer ?
#
loop_
_entity_poly.entity_id
_entity_poly.type
_entity_poly.pdbx_seq_one_letter_code
_entity_poly.pdbx_strand_id
1 'polypeptide(L)'
;MPTGAIIACILALLLFAAAAAGAVIFVKDRIAGRSGSIEPDVTEAPLQTQAPETTQTAETAAPTVPPTQAPANGGTRADAGTPITDILANCMNTVVSIDVSVSNGQQDIKTGSGSGVLISADGYIVTCNHVVEGSSVIDIFLNDGSQYKADLIGNDPVTDIAVVKINAPEVTFPYATLGSSEQLKVGDAVYAIGNALGELSNTVTEGIISALGRDIEVEGQSMSVLQTSAAINEGNSGGALFLYDGSLIGVVNAKSSGLTSTGATIDGLGFAVPIDLAKPIIDDIKTYGYVTGRPYLGVSTKNVSYGFGMFSYYTYPQVVSVVEGSPAAEAGIQVNDVITAVNGTPINSSTALRVAINKCKIGDQITVTVQRGNDDLQIQVTLKERTGK
;
A
#
# COMPACT_ATOMS: atom_id res chain seq x y z
N MET A 1 -5.67 -38.04 -39.66
CA MET A 1 -6.65 -36.92 -39.75
C MET A 1 -6.99 -36.72 -41.21
N PRO A 2 -8.25 -36.56 -41.60
CA PRO A 2 -8.61 -36.36 -43.00
C PRO A 2 -8.10 -35.02 -43.50
N THR A 3 -7.48 -35.03 -44.66
CA THR A 3 -6.85 -33.89 -45.35
C THR A 3 -7.72 -32.65 -45.47
N GLY A 4 -9.07 -32.79 -45.42
CA GLY A 4 -10.02 -31.70 -45.45
C GLY A 4 -10.01 -30.79 -44.18
N ALA A 5 -9.67 -31.35 -43.00
CA ALA A 5 -9.63 -30.58 -41.77
C ALA A 5 -8.39 -29.65 -41.70
N ILE A 6 -7.29 -30.08 -42.31
CA ILE A 6 -6.05 -29.27 -42.34
C ILE A 6 -6.22 -28.08 -43.29
N ILE A 7 -6.90 -28.27 -44.44
CA ILE A 7 -7.17 -27.20 -45.39
C ILE A 7 -8.14 -26.17 -44.81
N ALA A 8 -9.14 -26.59 -44.01
CA ALA A 8 -10.08 -25.66 -43.34
C ALA A 8 -9.38 -24.81 -42.27
N CYS A 9 -8.44 -25.36 -41.48
CA CYS A 9 -7.65 -24.61 -40.50
C CYS A 9 -6.69 -23.59 -41.14
N ILE A 10 -6.08 -23.94 -42.30
CA ILE A 10 -5.17 -23.01 -43.00
C ILE A 10 -6.00 -21.85 -43.63
N LEU A 11 -7.18 -22.12 -44.18
CA LEU A 11 -8.06 -21.07 -44.71
C LEU A 11 -8.60 -20.12 -43.59
N ALA A 12 -8.92 -20.64 -42.41
CA ALA A 12 -9.34 -19.83 -41.27
C ALA A 12 -8.21 -18.93 -40.75
N LEU A 13 -6.95 -19.43 -40.70
CA LEU A 13 -5.77 -18.66 -40.31
C LEU A 13 -5.45 -17.54 -41.34
N LEU A 14 -5.60 -17.79 -42.63
CA LEU A 14 -5.36 -16.79 -43.68
C LEU A 14 -6.45 -15.68 -43.65
N LEU A 15 -7.73 -16.02 -43.35
CA LEU A 15 -8.79 -15.04 -43.19
C LEU A 15 -8.60 -14.16 -41.95
N PHE A 16 -8.06 -14.73 -40.84
CA PHE A 16 -7.75 -13.96 -39.63
C PHE A 16 -6.57 -13.01 -39.85
N ALA A 17 -5.53 -13.42 -40.57
CA ALA A 17 -4.39 -12.60 -40.94
C ALA A 17 -4.79 -11.43 -41.89
N ALA A 18 -5.70 -11.64 -42.81
CA ALA A 18 -6.23 -10.61 -43.72
C ALA A 18 -7.07 -9.57 -42.98
N ALA A 19 -7.87 -9.98 -41.98
CA ALA A 19 -8.66 -9.08 -41.15
C ALA A 19 -7.77 -8.20 -40.24
N ALA A 20 -6.68 -8.76 -39.69
CA ALA A 20 -5.72 -8.01 -38.87
C ALA A 20 -4.92 -6.99 -39.71
N ALA A 21 -4.53 -7.32 -40.94
CA ALA A 21 -3.86 -6.40 -41.86
C ALA A 21 -4.74 -5.24 -42.30
N GLY A 22 -6.07 -5.51 -42.54
CA GLY A 22 -7.07 -4.49 -42.89
C GLY A 22 -7.30 -3.47 -41.76
N ALA A 23 -7.29 -3.92 -40.49
CA ALA A 23 -7.44 -3.06 -39.34
C ALA A 23 -6.23 -2.10 -39.15
N VAL A 24 -5.01 -2.56 -39.42
CA VAL A 24 -3.79 -1.75 -39.33
C VAL A 24 -3.74 -0.66 -40.42
N ILE A 25 -4.24 -0.96 -41.64
CA ILE A 25 -4.29 0.01 -42.73
C ILE A 25 -5.34 1.09 -42.43
N PHE A 26 -6.52 0.72 -41.89
CA PHE A 26 -7.56 1.66 -41.55
C PHE A 26 -7.20 2.65 -40.43
N VAL A 27 -6.36 2.22 -39.48
CA VAL A 27 -5.82 3.11 -38.42
C VAL A 27 -4.73 4.04 -38.95
N LYS A 28 -3.88 3.60 -39.91
CA LYS A 28 -2.88 4.45 -40.52
C LYS A 28 -3.48 5.59 -41.37
N ASP A 29 -4.53 5.30 -42.12
CA ASP A 29 -5.20 6.34 -42.95
C ASP A 29 -5.95 7.40 -42.12
N ARG A 30 -6.43 7.05 -40.91
CA ARG A 30 -7.05 8.03 -40.01
C ARG A 30 -6.05 8.94 -39.30
N ILE A 31 -4.79 8.51 -39.14
CA ILE A 31 -3.73 9.32 -38.52
C ILE A 31 -3.10 10.27 -39.55
N ALA A 32 -3.04 9.90 -40.83
CA ALA A 32 -2.48 10.71 -41.90
C ALA A 32 -3.41 11.89 -42.36
N GLY A 33 -4.70 11.84 -42.01
CA GLY A 33 -5.67 12.86 -42.46
C GLY A 33 -5.86 14.08 -41.56
N ARG A 34 -5.06 14.27 -40.50
CA ARG A 34 -5.16 15.41 -39.57
C ARG A 34 -3.84 16.17 -39.39
N SER A 35 -3.28 16.62 -40.48
CA SER A 35 -2.16 17.57 -40.46
C SER A 35 -2.64 18.90 -41.08
N GLY A 36 -3.46 19.60 -40.31
CA GLY A 36 -3.81 21.01 -40.59
C GLY A 36 -3.01 21.89 -39.65
N SER A 37 -2.03 22.55 -40.19
CA SER A 37 -1.21 23.60 -39.54
C SER A 37 -2.08 24.78 -39.15
N ILE A 38 -2.20 25.05 -37.84
CA ILE A 38 -2.67 26.32 -37.30
C ILE A 38 -1.41 27.07 -36.85
N GLU A 39 -0.96 28.07 -37.60
CA GLU A 39 0.03 29.04 -37.12
C GLU A 39 -0.65 30.01 -36.16
N PRO A 40 -0.11 30.27 -34.97
CA PRO A 40 -0.52 31.39 -34.16
C PRO A 40 0.30 32.64 -34.57
N ASP A 41 -0.42 33.67 -34.98
CA ASP A 41 0.07 35.02 -35.18
C ASP A 41 0.49 35.60 -33.80
N VAL A 42 1.79 35.70 -33.55
CA VAL A 42 2.34 36.33 -32.33
C VAL A 42 3.09 37.58 -32.78
N THR A 43 2.46 38.73 -32.57
CA THR A 43 3.09 40.04 -32.70
C THR A 43 4.02 40.27 -31.50
N GLU A 44 5.32 40.17 -31.70
CA GLU A 44 6.33 40.49 -30.69
C GLU A 44 6.49 42.02 -30.52
N ALA A 45 6.35 42.49 -29.27
CA ALA A 45 6.88 43.78 -28.83
C ALA A 45 8.18 43.54 -28.04
N PRO A 46 9.27 44.28 -28.27
CA PRO A 46 10.56 44.00 -27.66
C PRO A 46 10.62 44.51 -26.22
N LEU A 47 10.83 43.54 -25.25
CA LEU A 47 11.19 43.88 -23.88
C LEU A 47 12.71 44.09 -23.78
N GLN A 48 13.11 45.28 -23.39
CA GLN A 48 14.49 45.59 -23.06
C GLN A 48 14.92 44.90 -21.76
N THR A 49 15.93 44.06 -21.85
CA THR A 49 16.58 43.39 -20.71
C THR A 49 17.64 44.34 -20.14
N GLN A 50 17.40 44.89 -18.94
CA GLN A 50 18.46 45.47 -18.11
C GLN A 50 19.02 44.41 -17.19
N ALA A 51 20.33 44.15 -17.27
CA ALA A 51 21.06 43.29 -16.36
C ALA A 51 21.22 43.98 -14.98
N PRO A 52 21.05 43.33 -13.85
CA PRO A 52 21.44 43.90 -12.57
C PRO A 52 22.93 43.69 -12.29
N GLU A 53 23.57 44.77 -11.84
CA GLU A 53 24.95 44.83 -11.36
C GLU A 53 25.21 43.89 -10.19
N THR A 54 26.36 43.25 -10.26
CA THR A 54 26.88 42.34 -9.20
C THR A 54 27.39 43.19 -8.03
N THR A 55 26.67 43.21 -6.93
CA THR A 55 27.18 43.74 -5.66
C THR A 55 27.63 42.52 -4.82
N GLN A 56 28.94 42.41 -4.64
CA GLN A 56 29.55 41.51 -3.64
C GLN A 56 29.11 41.94 -2.25
N THR A 57 28.39 41.12 -1.55
CA THR A 57 28.14 41.32 -0.12
C THR A 57 28.82 40.18 0.68
N ALA A 58 29.52 40.62 1.70
CA ALA A 58 30.36 39.85 2.59
C ALA A 58 29.64 38.66 3.22
N GLU A 59 30.38 37.56 3.30
CA GLU A 59 30.07 36.32 4.01
C GLU A 59 29.90 36.64 5.51
N THR A 60 28.65 36.71 5.97
CA THR A 60 28.33 36.76 7.42
C THR A 60 27.98 35.33 7.86
N ALA A 61 28.80 34.80 8.75
CA ALA A 61 28.58 33.49 9.38
C ALA A 61 27.16 33.39 9.94
N ALA A 62 26.44 32.34 9.52
CA ALA A 62 25.12 31.98 10.05
C ALA A 62 25.25 31.68 11.57
N PRO A 63 24.34 32.21 12.39
CA PRO A 63 24.29 31.82 13.81
C PRO A 63 23.87 30.35 13.91
N THR A 64 24.70 29.54 14.54
CA THR A 64 24.39 28.17 14.97
C THR A 64 23.27 28.24 16.01
N VAL A 65 22.05 27.98 15.59
CA VAL A 65 20.92 27.81 16.51
C VAL A 65 21.12 26.46 17.21
N PRO A 66 21.13 26.40 18.57
CA PRO A 66 21.14 25.13 19.29
C PRO A 66 19.88 24.35 18.89
N PRO A 67 19.90 22.99 18.87
CA PRO A 67 18.72 22.21 18.58
C PRO A 67 17.65 22.58 19.62
N THR A 68 16.58 23.21 19.15
CA THR A 68 15.39 23.45 19.96
C THR A 68 14.81 22.09 20.28
N GLN A 69 14.82 21.71 21.57
CA GLN A 69 14.09 20.53 22.04
C GLN A 69 12.64 20.65 21.53
N ALA A 70 12.23 19.69 20.71
CA ALA A 70 10.84 19.57 20.32
C ALA A 70 9.98 19.50 21.60
N PRO A 71 8.87 20.24 21.71
CA PRO A 71 8.02 20.15 22.86
C PRO A 71 7.52 18.72 23.00
N ALA A 72 7.78 18.10 24.14
CA ALA A 72 7.21 16.82 24.53
C ALA A 72 5.72 17.05 24.81
N ASN A 73 4.90 17.17 23.77
CA ASN A 73 3.46 17.23 23.87
C ASN A 73 2.89 15.88 23.45
N GLY A 74 2.64 15.06 24.47
CA GLY A 74 1.64 13.99 24.35
C GLY A 74 0.33 14.58 23.85
N GLY A 75 -0.20 13.98 22.75
CA GLY A 75 -1.34 14.39 21.99
C GLY A 75 -2.39 15.21 22.72
N THR A 76 -2.37 16.50 22.54
CA THR A 76 -3.44 17.40 22.99
C THR A 76 -4.30 17.74 21.78
N ARG A 77 -5.59 17.34 21.86
CA ARG A 77 -6.63 17.86 20.99
C ARG A 77 -6.56 19.40 21.05
N ALA A 78 -6.56 20.05 19.89
CA ALA A 78 -6.50 21.50 19.83
C ALA A 78 -7.72 22.12 20.49
N ASP A 79 -7.50 23.14 21.32
CA ASP A 79 -8.58 23.92 21.92
C ASP A 79 -9.29 24.77 20.86
N ALA A 80 -10.58 25.06 21.09
CA ALA A 80 -11.35 25.96 20.23
C ALA A 80 -10.67 27.33 20.16
N GLY A 81 -10.11 27.67 18.98
CA GLY A 81 -9.37 28.91 18.75
C GLY A 81 -7.89 28.74 18.37
N THR A 82 -7.35 27.54 18.43
CA THR A 82 -5.99 27.26 17.90
C THR A 82 -5.97 27.47 16.37
N PRO A 83 -5.03 28.27 15.84
CA PRO A 83 -4.91 28.42 14.38
C PRO A 83 -4.66 27.08 13.69
N ILE A 84 -5.29 26.86 12.54
CA ILE A 84 -5.14 25.62 11.79
C ILE A 84 -3.67 25.35 11.39
N THR A 85 -2.89 26.40 11.15
CA THR A 85 -1.45 26.29 10.83
C THR A 85 -0.66 25.64 11.97
N ASP A 86 -1.02 25.92 13.22
CA ASP A 86 -0.35 25.36 14.39
C ASP A 86 -0.78 23.89 14.61
N ILE A 87 -2.07 23.58 14.35
CA ILE A 87 -2.59 22.21 14.38
C ILE A 87 -1.86 21.37 13.34
N LEU A 88 -1.78 21.86 12.09
CA LEU A 88 -1.12 21.15 11.01
C LEU A 88 0.39 20.98 11.26
N ALA A 89 1.07 21.99 11.81
CA ALA A 89 2.48 21.87 12.17
C ALA A 89 2.71 20.73 13.17
N ASN A 90 1.84 20.61 14.18
CA ASN A 90 1.90 19.51 15.14
C ASN A 90 1.60 18.16 14.48
N CYS A 91 0.57 18.07 13.65
CA CYS A 91 0.22 16.85 12.92
C CYS A 91 1.36 16.39 12.00
N MET A 92 1.96 17.30 11.24
CA MET A 92 3.07 16.99 10.33
C MET A 92 4.28 16.38 11.06
N ASN A 93 4.54 16.80 12.30
CA ASN A 93 5.63 16.22 13.10
C ASN A 93 5.37 14.76 13.52
N THR A 94 4.13 14.29 13.44
CA THR A 94 3.76 12.91 13.79
C THR A 94 3.71 11.99 12.57
N VAL A 95 3.80 12.54 11.35
CA VAL A 95 3.80 11.78 10.12
C VAL A 95 5.24 11.61 9.62
N VAL A 96 5.57 10.41 9.19
CA VAL A 96 6.90 10.03 8.74
C VAL A 96 6.86 9.49 7.32
N SER A 97 7.98 9.64 6.59
CA SER A 97 8.21 8.91 5.35
C SER A 97 8.85 7.56 5.65
N ILE A 98 8.44 6.54 4.93
CA ILE A 98 8.95 5.17 5.04
C ILE A 98 9.55 4.77 3.71
N ASP A 99 10.83 4.42 3.69
CA ASP A 99 11.48 3.76 2.56
C ASP A 99 11.73 2.29 2.92
N VAL A 100 11.43 1.42 1.98
CA VAL A 100 11.62 -0.02 2.15
C VAL A 100 12.58 -0.57 1.13
N SER A 101 13.43 -1.51 1.57
CA SER A 101 14.45 -2.14 0.74
C SER A 101 14.51 -3.65 0.98
N VAL A 102 14.98 -4.36 -0.02
CA VAL A 102 15.35 -5.77 0.08
C VAL A 102 16.87 -5.89 0.04
N SER A 103 17.44 -6.54 1.05
CA SER A 103 18.88 -6.79 1.12
C SER A 103 19.24 -8.07 0.38
N ASN A 104 20.22 -8.01 -0.51
CA ASN A 104 20.80 -9.19 -1.18
C ASN A 104 22.10 -9.66 -0.53
N GLY A 105 22.43 -9.13 0.67
CA GLY A 105 23.68 -9.41 1.41
C GLY A 105 24.89 -8.61 0.95
N GLN A 106 24.79 -7.85 -0.15
CA GLN A 106 25.83 -6.95 -0.67
C GLN A 106 25.39 -5.49 -0.65
N GLN A 107 24.13 -5.25 -0.93
CA GLN A 107 23.51 -3.92 -0.94
C GLN A 107 22.01 -4.02 -0.66
N ASP A 108 21.45 -2.95 -0.14
CA ASP A 108 20.01 -2.77 0.03
C ASP A 108 19.44 -2.10 -1.23
N ILE A 109 18.47 -2.76 -1.85
CA ILE A 109 17.83 -2.27 -3.07
C ILE A 109 16.46 -1.72 -2.65
N LYS A 110 16.24 -0.41 -2.82
CA LYS A 110 14.95 0.23 -2.55
C LYS A 110 13.87 -0.38 -3.43
N THR A 111 12.80 -0.86 -2.82
CA THR A 111 11.68 -1.52 -3.49
C THR A 111 10.39 -0.73 -3.41
N GLY A 112 10.30 0.23 -2.50
CA GLY A 112 9.11 1.05 -2.34
C GLY A 112 9.28 2.19 -1.35
N SER A 113 8.26 3.02 -1.27
CA SER A 113 8.12 4.08 -0.28
C SER A 113 6.65 4.29 0.09
N GLY A 114 6.42 4.87 1.25
CA GLY A 114 5.10 5.21 1.75
C GLY A 114 5.20 6.17 2.93
N SER A 115 4.16 6.18 3.73
CA SER A 115 4.04 7.01 4.91
C SER A 115 3.75 6.17 6.15
N GLY A 116 3.94 6.77 7.32
CA GLY A 116 3.53 6.21 8.60
C GLY A 116 3.12 7.30 9.57
N VAL A 117 2.49 6.90 10.67
CA VAL A 117 2.08 7.81 11.73
C VAL A 117 2.68 7.33 13.04
N LEU A 118 3.48 8.15 13.70
CA LEU A 118 3.95 7.93 15.07
C LEU A 118 2.74 7.91 16.02
N ILE A 119 2.58 6.85 16.78
CA ILE A 119 1.44 6.62 17.69
C ILE A 119 1.85 6.51 19.14
N SER A 120 3.15 6.60 19.44
CA SER A 120 3.67 6.61 20.81
C SER A 120 5.03 7.28 20.91
N ALA A 121 5.33 7.83 22.09
CA ALA A 121 6.56 8.56 22.38
C ALA A 121 7.83 7.69 22.28
N ASP A 122 7.71 6.39 22.39
CA ASP A 122 8.80 5.44 22.25
C ASP A 122 9.04 4.98 20.82
N GLY A 123 8.29 5.54 19.82
CA GLY A 123 8.57 5.37 18.39
C GLY A 123 7.83 4.20 17.72
N TYR A 124 6.66 3.77 18.21
CA TYR A 124 5.77 2.93 17.43
C TYR A 124 5.11 3.76 16.31
N ILE A 125 5.04 3.17 15.13
CA ILE A 125 4.47 3.77 13.93
C ILE A 125 3.43 2.80 13.38
N VAL A 126 2.23 3.30 13.05
CA VAL A 126 1.25 2.60 12.23
C VAL A 126 1.45 2.99 10.77
N THR A 127 1.35 2.02 9.88
CA THR A 127 1.41 2.18 8.42
C THR A 127 0.52 1.16 7.73
N CYS A 128 0.47 1.16 6.40
CA CYS A 128 -0.17 0.09 5.64
C CYS A 128 0.71 -1.15 5.52
N ASN A 129 0.09 -2.33 5.53
CA ASN A 129 0.81 -3.60 5.32
C ASN A 129 1.53 -3.62 3.98
N HIS A 130 0.86 -3.19 2.89
CA HIS A 130 1.45 -3.23 1.55
C HIS A 130 2.69 -2.32 1.42
N VAL A 131 2.88 -1.32 2.29
CA VAL A 131 4.08 -0.47 2.31
C VAL A 131 5.30 -1.25 2.78
N VAL A 132 5.15 -2.14 3.76
CA VAL A 132 6.27 -2.85 4.41
C VAL A 132 6.36 -4.32 4.05
N GLU A 133 5.37 -4.87 3.32
CA GLU A 133 5.32 -6.28 2.96
C GLU A 133 6.52 -6.70 2.10
N GLY A 134 7.21 -7.79 2.52
CA GLY A 134 8.35 -8.34 1.80
C GLY A 134 9.65 -7.55 1.94
N SER A 135 9.69 -6.46 2.69
CA SER A 135 10.90 -5.71 2.96
C SER A 135 11.80 -6.42 3.98
N SER A 136 13.11 -6.21 3.88
CA SER A 136 14.10 -6.65 4.87
C SER A 136 14.75 -5.47 5.61
N VAL A 137 14.58 -4.26 5.08
CA VAL A 137 15.10 -3.03 5.68
C VAL A 137 14.02 -1.96 5.59
N ILE A 138 13.78 -1.28 6.72
CA ILE A 138 12.80 -0.19 6.84
C ILE A 138 13.54 1.04 7.35
N ASP A 139 13.56 2.08 6.53
CA ASP A 139 14.12 3.39 6.86
C ASP A 139 12.99 4.38 7.11
N ILE A 140 13.07 5.10 8.23
CA ILE A 140 12.10 6.11 8.65
C ILE A 140 12.75 7.48 8.57
N PHE A 141 12.06 8.42 7.92
CA PHE A 141 12.47 9.82 7.83
C PHE A 141 11.43 10.69 8.52
N LEU A 142 11.87 11.46 9.52
CA LEU A 142 11.03 12.40 10.25
C LEU A 142 10.95 13.76 9.52
N ASN A 143 9.98 14.57 9.93
CA ASN A 143 9.77 15.90 9.38
C ASN A 143 10.96 16.87 9.60
N ASP A 144 11.77 16.64 10.62
CA ASP A 144 12.98 17.43 10.91
C ASP A 144 14.22 16.99 10.10
N GLY A 145 14.07 15.98 9.23
CA GLY A 145 15.15 15.39 8.43
C GLY A 145 15.92 14.28 9.13
N SER A 146 15.59 13.95 10.38
CA SER A 146 16.22 12.82 11.10
C SER A 146 15.84 11.49 10.43
N GLN A 147 16.79 10.56 10.39
CA GLN A 147 16.63 9.23 9.82
C GLN A 147 16.89 8.14 10.87
N TYR A 148 16.05 7.11 10.85
CA TYR A 148 16.14 5.96 11.77
C TYR A 148 15.89 4.65 11.02
N LYS A 149 16.45 3.56 11.53
CA LYS A 149 16.04 2.20 11.16
C LYS A 149 14.87 1.77 12.05
N ALA A 150 14.00 0.95 11.48
CA ALA A 150 12.87 0.40 12.22
C ALA A 150 12.73 -1.10 11.98
N ASP A 151 12.15 -1.79 12.96
CA ASP A 151 11.77 -3.20 12.86
C ASP A 151 10.27 -3.33 12.61
N LEU A 152 9.89 -4.30 11.78
CA LEU A 152 8.50 -4.72 11.63
C LEU A 152 8.11 -5.51 12.88
N ILE A 153 7.15 -4.98 13.66
CA ILE A 153 6.61 -5.68 14.84
C ILE A 153 5.59 -6.72 14.43
N GLY A 154 4.72 -6.38 13.47
CA GLY A 154 3.74 -7.28 12.89
C GLY A 154 2.83 -6.55 11.91
N ASN A 155 1.99 -7.33 11.25
CA ASN A 155 1.11 -6.82 10.21
C ASN A 155 -0.18 -7.63 10.11
N ASP A 156 -1.25 -6.99 9.62
CA ASP A 156 -2.53 -7.60 9.26
C ASP A 156 -2.86 -7.32 7.79
N PRO A 157 -2.60 -8.27 6.91
CA PRO A 157 -2.95 -8.11 5.50
C PRO A 157 -4.46 -8.02 5.21
N VAL A 158 -5.32 -8.38 6.18
CA VAL A 158 -6.79 -8.29 6.02
C VAL A 158 -7.28 -6.86 6.07
N THR A 159 -6.75 -6.08 7.00
CA THR A 159 -7.09 -4.66 7.16
C THR A 159 -6.05 -3.74 6.55
N ASP A 160 -5.00 -4.33 5.97
CA ASP A 160 -3.87 -3.61 5.41
C ASP A 160 -3.15 -2.70 6.43
N ILE A 161 -3.11 -3.12 7.71
CA ILE A 161 -2.41 -2.41 8.79
C ILE A 161 -1.09 -3.11 9.13
N ALA A 162 -0.05 -2.33 9.36
CA ALA A 162 1.22 -2.81 9.95
C ALA A 162 1.70 -1.86 11.05
N VAL A 163 2.48 -2.41 11.97
CA VAL A 163 3.14 -1.66 13.04
C VAL A 163 4.64 -1.88 12.93
N VAL A 164 5.38 -0.77 12.86
CA VAL A 164 6.84 -0.77 12.91
C VAL A 164 7.33 -0.01 14.13
N LYS A 165 8.57 -0.25 14.56
CA LYS A 165 9.17 0.33 15.76
C LYS A 165 10.53 0.90 15.44
N ILE A 166 10.73 2.19 15.70
CA ILE A 166 12.04 2.84 15.55
C ILE A 166 13.03 2.28 16.57
N ASN A 167 14.26 1.99 16.11
CA ASN A 167 15.37 1.48 16.93
C ASN A 167 16.19 2.63 17.54
N ALA A 168 15.58 3.41 18.43
CA ALA A 168 16.23 4.53 19.13
C ALA A 168 15.64 4.70 20.55
N PRO A 169 15.99 3.82 21.51
CA PRO A 169 15.34 3.78 22.83
C PRO A 169 15.55 5.04 23.67
N GLU A 170 16.59 5.82 23.38
CA GLU A 170 16.90 7.07 24.13
C GLU A 170 16.19 8.31 23.56
N VAL A 171 15.43 8.15 22.44
CA VAL A 171 14.75 9.26 21.78
C VAL A 171 13.28 9.26 22.13
N THR A 172 12.76 10.45 22.47
CA THR A 172 11.33 10.66 22.65
C THR A 172 10.74 11.31 21.39
N PHE A 173 9.77 10.66 20.78
CA PHE A 173 9.17 11.09 19.53
C PHE A 173 7.85 11.84 19.77
N PRO A 174 7.51 12.83 18.92
CA PRO A 174 6.15 13.35 18.84
C PRO A 174 5.23 12.23 18.35
N TYR A 175 3.96 12.21 18.79
CA TYR A 175 3.02 11.20 18.36
C TYR A 175 1.60 11.76 18.23
N ALA A 176 0.82 11.17 17.34
CA ALA A 176 -0.55 11.60 17.06
C ALA A 176 -1.51 11.22 18.17
N THR A 177 -2.46 12.11 18.46
CA THR A 177 -3.61 11.81 19.31
C THR A 177 -4.59 10.96 18.53
N LEU A 178 -4.89 9.75 18.99
CA LEU A 178 -5.87 8.89 18.38
C LEU A 178 -7.29 9.41 18.69
N GLY A 179 -8.02 9.79 17.65
CA GLY A 179 -9.41 10.21 17.70
C GLY A 179 -10.40 9.04 17.74
N SER A 180 -11.63 9.28 17.29
CA SER A 180 -12.65 8.25 17.08
C SER A 180 -13.28 8.40 15.70
N SER A 181 -13.28 7.32 14.94
CA SER A 181 -13.95 7.25 13.64
C SER A 181 -15.45 6.93 13.75
N GLU A 182 -15.92 6.44 14.90
CA GLU A 182 -17.34 6.15 15.14
C GLU A 182 -18.20 7.41 15.28
N GLN A 183 -17.57 8.54 15.68
CA GLN A 183 -18.29 9.82 15.91
C GLN A 183 -18.34 10.69 14.65
N LEU A 184 -17.70 10.27 13.56
CA LEU A 184 -17.63 11.03 12.32
C LEU A 184 -18.98 11.17 11.64
N LYS A 185 -19.12 12.27 10.90
CA LYS A 185 -20.27 12.55 10.03
C LYS A 185 -19.77 12.89 8.62
N VAL A 186 -20.60 12.58 7.64
CA VAL A 186 -20.37 13.07 6.28
C VAL A 186 -20.40 14.59 6.31
N GLY A 187 -19.36 15.21 5.72
CA GLY A 187 -19.15 16.66 5.74
C GLY A 187 -18.11 17.13 6.77
N ASP A 188 -17.66 16.28 7.71
CA ASP A 188 -16.59 16.65 8.64
C ASP A 188 -15.32 16.98 7.86
N ALA A 189 -14.71 18.15 8.14
CA ALA A 189 -13.48 18.60 7.50
C ALA A 189 -12.28 17.77 7.97
N VAL A 190 -11.44 17.36 7.04
CA VAL A 190 -10.30 16.49 7.30
C VAL A 190 -9.06 16.93 6.52
N TYR A 191 -7.89 16.55 7.02
CA TYR A 191 -6.59 16.70 6.38
C TYR A 191 -5.94 15.33 6.21
N ALA A 192 -5.51 15.02 4.98
CA ALA A 192 -4.64 13.89 4.74
C ALA A 192 -3.19 14.39 4.67
N ILE A 193 -2.30 13.71 5.41
CA ILE A 193 -0.86 14.05 5.48
C ILE A 193 -0.06 12.79 5.18
N GLY A 194 0.90 12.91 4.25
CA GLY A 194 1.76 11.82 3.85
C GLY A 194 2.92 12.26 2.96
N ASN A 195 3.71 11.30 2.50
CA ASN A 195 4.84 11.49 1.60
C ASN A 195 4.39 11.23 0.15
N ALA A 196 3.68 12.21 -0.44
CA ALA A 196 3.17 12.07 -1.78
C ALA A 196 4.30 11.76 -2.79
N LEU A 197 4.06 10.76 -3.64
CA LEU A 197 4.99 10.29 -4.68
C LEU A 197 6.34 9.77 -4.16
N GLY A 198 6.49 9.56 -2.84
CA GLY A 198 7.75 9.12 -2.22
C GLY A 198 8.88 10.16 -2.23
N GLU A 199 8.61 11.39 -2.69
CA GLU A 199 9.59 12.48 -2.83
C GLU A 199 9.13 13.78 -2.15
N LEU A 200 7.82 13.91 -1.90
CA LEU A 200 7.20 15.11 -1.35
C LEU A 200 6.73 14.85 0.09
N SER A 201 7.71 14.75 1.01
CA SER A 201 7.45 14.52 2.45
C SER A 201 6.48 15.57 3.00
N ASN A 202 5.55 15.11 3.86
CA ASN A 202 4.60 15.96 4.58
C ASN A 202 3.70 16.83 3.68
N THR A 203 3.29 16.29 2.54
CA THR A 203 2.24 16.92 1.73
C THR A 203 0.92 16.87 2.49
N VAL A 204 0.28 18.03 2.66
CA VAL A 204 -1.03 18.17 3.29
C VAL A 204 -2.08 18.41 2.21
N THR A 205 -3.15 17.61 2.23
CA THR A 205 -4.31 17.83 1.37
C THR A 205 -5.57 17.96 2.22
N GLU A 206 -6.48 18.87 1.84
CA GLU A 206 -7.73 19.14 2.54
C GLU A 206 -8.91 18.47 1.84
N GLY A 207 -9.91 18.06 2.61
CA GLY A 207 -11.16 17.54 2.11
C GLY A 207 -12.18 17.35 3.21
N ILE A 208 -13.20 16.54 2.93
CA ILE A 208 -14.23 16.16 3.88
C ILE A 208 -14.39 14.63 3.92
N ILE A 209 -15.00 14.13 4.98
CA ILE A 209 -15.55 12.78 4.99
C ILE A 209 -16.71 12.72 3.97
N SER A 210 -16.54 11.96 2.90
CA SER A 210 -17.52 11.82 1.82
C SER A 210 -18.47 10.66 2.05
N ALA A 211 -18.03 9.59 2.73
CA ALA A 211 -18.87 8.46 3.18
C ALA A 211 -18.22 7.73 4.34
N LEU A 212 -19.06 7.03 5.12
CA LEU A 212 -18.67 6.20 6.26
C LEU A 212 -19.07 4.75 5.99
N GLY A 213 -18.27 3.81 6.51
CA GLY A 213 -18.58 2.37 6.45
C GLY A 213 -18.77 1.87 5.01
N ARG A 214 -17.97 2.36 4.06
CA ARG A 214 -18.05 1.90 2.69
C ARG A 214 -17.24 0.61 2.54
N ASP A 215 -17.91 -0.48 2.19
CA ASP A 215 -17.24 -1.73 1.88
C ASP A 215 -16.65 -1.64 0.47
N ILE A 216 -15.32 -1.78 0.40
CA ILE A 216 -14.57 -1.85 -0.85
C ILE A 216 -13.88 -3.19 -0.94
N GLU A 217 -13.67 -3.68 -2.16
CA GLU A 217 -12.90 -4.90 -2.38
C GLU A 217 -11.49 -4.53 -2.82
N VAL A 218 -10.51 -4.88 -1.99
CA VAL A 218 -9.07 -4.72 -2.27
C VAL A 218 -8.43 -6.09 -2.30
N GLU A 219 -7.85 -6.47 -3.43
CA GLU A 219 -7.21 -7.79 -3.62
C GLU A 219 -8.10 -8.99 -3.24
N GLY A 220 -9.42 -8.88 -3.48
CA GLY A 220 -10.39 -9.94 -3.18
C GLY A 220 -10.82 -10.01 -1.71
N GLN A 221 -10.45 -9.02 -0.89
CA GLN A 221 -10.92 -8.86 0.48
C GLN A 221 -11.85 -7.65 0.61
N SER A 222 -12.98 -7.83 1.29
CA SER A 222 -13.87 -6.73 1.63
C SER A 222 -13.33 -6.01 2.87
N MET A 223 -13.17 -4.69 2.75
CA MET A 223 -12.69 -3.84 3.84
C MET A 223 -13.63 -2.64 4.00
N SER A 224 -14.07 -2.39 5.23
CA SER A 224 -14.87 -1.21 5.55
C SER A 224 -13.97 -0.01 5.76
N VAL A 225 -14.15 1.05 4.97
CA VAL A 225 -13.27 2.23 4.95
C VAL A 225 -14.05 3.54 5.12
N LEU A 226 -13.32 4.58 5.53
CA LEU A 226 -13.73 5.98 5.38
C LEU A 226 -13.45 6.42 3.95
N GLN A 227 -14.39 7.12 3.33
CA GLN A 227 -14.16 7.80 2.07
C GLN A 227 -13.96 9.29 2.30
N THR A 228 -12.97 9.89 1.65
CA THR A 228 -12.67 11.33 1.72
C THR A 228 -12.50 11.94 0.32
N SER A 229 -12.77 13.23 0.20
CA SER A 229 -12.44 14.03 -0.99
C SER A 229 -11.03 14.64 -0.94
N ALA A 230 -10.31 14.50 0.19
CA ALA A 230 -8.90 14.89 0.24
C ALA A 230 -8.11 14.12 -0.83
N ALA A 231 -7.22 14.80 -1.54
CA ALA A 231 -6.44 14.19 -2.59
C ALA A 231 -5.47 13.14 -2.02
N ILE A 232 -5.67 11.88 -2.40
CA ILE A 232 -4.83 10.74 -2.03
C ILE A 232 -4.10 10.26 -3.28
N ASN A 233 -2.77 10.19 -3.19
CA ASN A 233 -1.88 9.73 -4.25
C ASN A 233 -0.97 8.61 -3.74
N GLU A 234 -0.26 7.95 -4.66
CA GLU A 234 0.83 7.04 -4.31
C GLU A 234 1.82 7.72 -3.36
N GLY A 235 2.31 6.99 -2.36
CA GLY A 235 3.17 7.52 -1.29
C GLY A 235 2.41 8.03 -0.06
N ASN A 236 1.14 8.44 -0.17
CA ASN A 236 0.32 8.76 1.01
C ASN A 236 -0.15 7.51 1.77
N SER A 237 -0.01 6.30 1.18
CA SER A 237 -0.32 5.03 1.86
C SER A 237 0.38 4.93 3.21
N GLY A 238 -0.38 4.60 4.25
CA GLY A 238 0.11 4.52 5.63
C GLY A 238 0.17 5.86 6.36
N GLY A 239 -0.05 6.99 5.65
CA GLY A 239 -0.14 8.32 6.24
C GLY A 239 -1.43 8.54 7.02
N ALA A 240 -1.58 9.75 7.51
CA ALA A 240 -2.64 10.12 8.43
C ALA A 240 -3.84 10.76 7.73
N LEU A 241 -5.05 10.41 8.19
CA LEU A 241 -6.25 11.23 8.00
C LEU A 241 -6.61 11.85 9.36
N PHE A 242 -6.47 13.18 9.46
CA PHE A 242 -6.77 13.93 10.67
C PHE A 242 -8.11 14.68 10.58
N LEU A 243 -8.83 14.79 11.69
CA LEU A 243 -9.87 15.80 11.84
C LEU A 243 -9.25 17.20 11.94
N TYR A 244 -10.10 18.21 11.81
CA TYR A 244 -9.74 19.62 11.91
C TYR A 244 -9.13 19.99 13.27
N ASP A 245 -9.38 19.21 14.32
CA ASP A 245 -8.81 19.39 15.66
C ASP A 245 -7.47 18.68 15.87
N GLY A 246 -6.89 18.06 14.83
CA GLY A 246 -5.64 17.33 14.89
C GLY A 246 -5.76 15.89 15.41
N SER A 247 -6.96 15.37 15.62
CA SER A 247 -7.18 13.97 16.02
C SER A 247 -7.02 13.04 14.83
N LEU A 248 -6.22 11.97 14.96
CA LEU A 248 -6.07 10.92 13.95
C LEU A 248 -7.33 10.05 13.90
N ILE A 249 -8.02 10.04 12.76
CA ILE A 249 -9.27 9.30 12.56
C ILE A 249 -9.14 8.14 11.58
N GLY A 250 -8.04 8.04 10.86
CA GLY A 250 -7.81 6.94 9.93
C GLY A 250 -6.38 6.88 9.41
N VAL A 251 -6.03 5.71 8.89
CA VAL A 251 -4.77 5.45 8.17
C VAL A 251 -5.07 5.45 6.68
N VAL A 252 -4.44 6.35 5.92
CA VAL A 252 -4.69 6.53 4.49
C VAL A 252 -4.29 5.28 3.72
N ASN A 253 -5.17 4.84 2.82
CA ASN A 253 -4.94 3.70 1.94
C ASN A 253 -5.06 4.12 0.47
N ALA A 254 -3.95 4.47 -0.16
CA ALA A 254 -3.92 4.91 -1.55
C ALA A 254 -4.12 3.76 -2.56
N LYS A 255 -3.89 2.50 -2.15
CA LYS A 255 -4.11 1.31 -2.99
C LYS A 255 -5.58 1.13 -3.40
N SER A 256 -6.48 1.65 -2.58
CA SER A 256 -7.92 1.58 -2.79
C SER A 256 -8.46 2.73 -3.65
N SER A 257 -7.64 3.75 -3.95
CA SER A 257 -8.03 4.93 -4.71
C SER A 257 -7.57 4.81 -6.16
N GLY A 258 -8.47 5.02 -7.10
CA GLY A 258 -8.04 5.56 -8.37
C GLY A 258 -8.13 4.73 -9.65
N LEU A 259 -8.58 3.47 -9.70
CA LEU A 259 -8.76 2.79 -10.99
C LEU A 259 -10.16 2.19 -11.15
N THR A 260 -10.86 2.60 -12.20
CA THR A 260 -12.04 1.86 -12.69
C THR A 260 -11.60 0.55 -13.35
N SER A 261 -12.51 -0.40 -13.51
CA SER A 261 -12.30 -1.63 -14.29
C SER A 261 -11.86 -1.36 -15.75
N THR A 262 -11.93 -0.11 -16.21
CA THR A 262 -11.51 0.35 -17.53
C THR A 262 -10.16 1.09 -17.53
N GLY A 263 -9.47 1.19 -16.36
CA GLY A 263 -8.17 1.85 -16.22
C GLY A 263 -8.24 3.39 -16.20
N ALA A 264 -9.43 3.98 -16.03
CA ALA A 264 -9.55 5.43 -15.85
C ALA A 264 -9.27 5.79 -14.38
N THR A 265 -8.48 6.83 -14.14
CA THR A 265 -8.28 7.43 -12.81
C THR A 265 -9.58 8.06 -12.33
N ILE A 266 -9.95 7.80 -11.08
CA ILE A 266 -11.08 8.45 -10.43
C ILE A 266 -10.51 9.50 -9.48
N ASP A 267 -10.57 10.76 -9.88
CA ASP A 267 -10.17 11.87 -9.02
C ASP A 267 -11.21 12.11 -7.91
N GLY A 268 -10.74 12.49 -6.71
CA GLY A 268 -11.61 12.86 -5.60
C GLY A 268 -12.20 11.69 -4.80
N LEU A 269 -11.68 10.47 -4.99
CA LEU A 269 -12.01 9.31 -4.16
C LEU A 269 -10.75 8.86 -3.39
N GLY A 270 -10.62 9.31 -2.16
CA GLY A 270 -9.62 8.82 -1.21
C GLY A 270 -10.26 7.88 -0.20
N PHE A 271 -9.47 6.92 0.31
CA PHE A 271 -9.91 5.97 1.33
C PHE A 271 -8.92 5.91 2.48
N ALA A 272 -9.46 5.64 3.68
CA ALA A 272 -8.65 5.41 4.87
C ALA A 272 -9.26 4.30 5.72
N VAL A 273 -8.40 3.50 6.35
CA VAL A 273 -8.80 2.51 7.36
C VAL A 273 -9.24 3.26 8.61
N PRO A 274 -10.48 3.06 9.12
CA PRO A 274 -10.97 3.77 10.31
C PRO A 274 -10.07 3.51 11.52
N ILE A 275 -9.79 4.55 12.32
CA ILE A 275 -8.89 4.39 13.48
C ILE A 275 -9.46 3.46 14.55
N ASP A 276 -10.78 3.43 14.75
CA ASP A 276 -11.41 2.52 15.72
C ASP A 276 -11.35 1.05 15.27
N LEU A 277 -11.25 0.79 13.96
CA LEU A 277 -10.92 -0.54 13.42
C LEU A 277 -9.43 -0.86 13.61
N ALA A 278 -8.55 0.12 13.42
CA ALA A 278 -7.10 -0.08 13.50
C ALA A 278 -6.59 -0.25 14.95
N LYS A 279 -7.18 0.44 15.94
CA LYS A 279 -6.74 0.40 17.36
C LYS A 279 -6.57 -1.02 17.92
N PRO A 280 -7.61 -1.90 17.92
CA PRO A 280 -7.46 -3.25 18.46
C PRO A 280 -6.40 -4.08 17.70
N ILE A 281 -6.25 -3.85 16.40
CA ILE A 281 -5.24 -4.50 15.56
C ILE A 281 -3.83 -4.04 15.96
N ILE A 282 -3.64 -2.73 16.16
CA ILE A 282 -2.39 -2.14 16.63
C ILE A 282 -2.01 -2.70 18.00
N ASP A 283 -2.98 -2.79 18.93
CA ASP A 283 -2.76 -3.30 20.30
C ASP A 283 -2.38 -4.78 20.28
N ASP A 284 -3.05 -5.59 19.46
CA ASP A 284 -2.72 -7.01 19.27
C ASP A 284 -1.29 -7.16 18.69
N ILE A 285 -0.96 -6.42 17.63
CA ILE A 285 0.36 -6.47 17.01
C ILE A 285 1.45 -6.03 18.00
N LYS A 286 1.24 -4.97 18.77
CA LYS A 286 2.20 -4.51 19.80
C LYS A 286 2.41 -5.57 20.89
N THR A 287 1.34 -6.27 21.28
CA THR A 287 1.37 -7.22 22.39
C THR A 287 1.90 -8.60 21.96
N TYR A 288 1.42 -9.10 20.84
CA TYR A 288 1.62 -10.47 20.39
C TYR A 288 2.51 -10.59 19.14
N GLY A 289 2.65 -9.51 18.35
CA GLY A 289 3.32 -9.51 17.04
C GLY A 289 2.43 -9.99 15.89
N TYR A 290 1.14 -10.24 16.15
CA TYR A 290 0.13 -10.66 15.17
C TYR A 290 -1.27 -10.31 15.69
N VAL A 291 -2.27 -10.37 14.80
CA VAL A 291 -3.68 -10.12 15.16
C VAL A 291 -4.31 -11.43 15.65
N THR A 292 -4.93 -11.39 16.83
CA THR A 292 -5.65 -12.52 17.41
C THR A 292 -6.99 -12.77 16.72
N GLY A 293 -7.60 -13.94 16.92
CA GLY A 293 -8.90 -14.29 16.32
C GLY A 293 -8.89 -14.52 14.82
N ARG A 294 -7.71 -14.60 14.16
CA ARG A 294 -7.57 -14.89 12.74
C ARG A 294 -7.33 -16.37 12.48
N PRO A 295 -7.99 -16.96 11.45
CA PRO A 295 -7.68 -18.32 11.03
C PRO A 295 -6.26 -18.38 10.46
N TYR A 296 -5.52 -19.41 10.79
CA TYR A 296 -4.11 -19.56 10.47
C TYR A 296 -3.82 -20.90 9.84
N LEU A 297 -3.08 -20.91 8.72
CA LEU A 297 -2.61 -22.12 8.05
C LEU A 297 -1.19 -22.50 8.45
N GLY A 298 -0.29 -21.52 8.53
CA GLY A 298 1.08 -21.72 8.98
C GLY A 298 2.08 -22.03 7.89
N VAL A 299 1.93 -21.41 6.71
CA VAL A 299 2.88 -21.49 5.62
C VAL A 299 3.37 -20.10 5.21
N SER A 300 4.63 -20.00 4.78
CA SER A 300 5.10 -18.87 3.96
C SER A 300 5.16 -19.31 2.52
N THR A 301 4.73 -18.47 1.60
CA THR A 301 4.67 -18.79 0.17
C THR A 301 5.33 -17.71 -0.68
N LYS A 302 5.82 -18.10 -1.86
CA LYS A 302 6.23 -17.20 -2.94
C LYS A 302 5.46 -17.53 -4.21
N ASN A 303 5.18 -16.53 -5.02
CA ASN A 303 4.56 -16.77 -6.31
C ASN A 303 5.58 -17.35 -7.29
N VAL A 304 5.23 -18.49 -7.92
CA VAL A 304 6.02 -19.12 -8.98
C VAL A 304 5.18 -19.18 -10.25
N SER A 305 5.80 -18.83 -11.38
CA SER A 305 5.12 -18.81 -12.68
C SER A 305 5.53 -20.00 -13.52
N TYR A 306 4.55 -20.71 -14.05
CA TYR A 306 4.75 -21.80 -15.01
C TYR A 306 4.31 -21.32 -16.39
N GLY A 307 5.23 -21.33 -17.36
CA GLY A 307 4.97 -20.93 -18.74
C GLY A 307 4.76 -22.14 -19.63
N PHE A 308 3.68 -22.16 -20.40
CA PHE A 308 3.50 -23.06 -21.54
C PHE A 308 3.55 -22.21 -22.83
N GLY A 309 4.75 -22.15 -23.45
CA GLY A 309 4.94 -21.38 -24.68
C GLY A 309 4.94 -19.85 -24.45
N MET A 310 4.87 -19.09 -25.54
CA MET A 310 5.09 -17.64 -25.56
C MET A 310 3.91 -16.80 -25.01
N PHE A 311 2.77 -17.40 -24.61
CA PHE A 311 1.51 -16.65 -24.38
C PHE A 311 0.65 -17.07 -23.17
N SER A 312 1.11 -18.00 -22.31
CA SER A 312 0.32 -18.40 -21.12
C SER A 312 1.22 -18.64 -19.93
N TYR A 313 1.09 -17.78 -18.93
CA TYR A 313 1.72 -17.94 -17.64
C TYR A 313 0.65 -18.23 -16.60
N TYR A 314 0.79 -19.36 -15.89
CA TYR A 314 0.01 -19.67 -14.70
C TYR A 314 0.89 -19.41 -13.49
N THR A 315 0.39 -18.64 -12.54
CA THR A 315 1.10 -18.32 -11.31
C THR A 315 0.43 -19.04 -10.15
N TYR A 316 1.23 -19.62 -9.26
CA TYR A 316 0.74 -20.33 -8.07
C TYR A 316 1.62 -20.02 -6.87
N PRO A 317 1.07 -20.05 -5.61
CA PRO A 317 1.86 -19.96 -4.40
C PRO A 317 2.61 -21.28 -4.15
N GLN A 318 3.94 -21.22 -4.12
CA GLN A 318 4.81 -22.32 -3.68
C GLN A 318 5.19 -22.12 -2.23
N VAL A 319 5.07 -23.16 -1.41
CA VAL A 319 5.47 -23.17 -0.01
C VAL A 319 6.98 -23.06 0.12
N VAL A 320 7.47 -22.02 0.78
CA VAL A 320 8.91 -21.80 1.06
C VAL A 320 9.28 -22.18 2.49
N SER A 321 8.31 -22.11 3.43
CA SER A 321 8.48 -22.61 4.78
C SER A 321 7.15 -23.04 5.37
N VAL A 322 7.20 -23.98 6.32
CA VAL A 322 6.07 -24.44 7.11
C VAL A 322 6.44 -24.22 8.57
N VAL A 323 5.56 -23.55 9.32
CA VAL A 323 5.80 -23.26 10.73
C VAL A 323 5.58 -24.55 11.54
N GLU A 324 6.53 -24.90 12.38
CA GLU A 324 6.45 -26.09 13.24
C GLU A 324 5.23 -26.00 14.17
N GLY A 325 4.49 -27.10 14.33
CA GLY A 325 3.26 -27.16 15.13
C GLY A 325 2.06 -26.42 14.54
N SER A 326 2.20 -25.87 13.33
CA SER A 326 1.08 -25.22 12.64
C SER A 326 0.09 -26.23 12.05
N PRO A 327 -1.15 -25.79 11.71
CA PRO A 327 -2.12 -26.62 11.00
C PRO A 327 -1.57 -27.26 9.72
N ALA A 328 -0.78 -26.53 8.95
CA ALA A 328 -0.13 -27.03 7.73
C ALA A 328 0.88 -28.15 8.04
N ALA A 329 1.71 -27.97 9.08
CA ALA A 329 2.69 -28.99 9.52
C ALA A 329 1.99 -30.26 9.99
N GLU A 330 0.96 -30.12 10.83
CA GLU A 330 0.17 -31.27 11.34
C GLU A 330 -0.54 -32.02 10.21
N ALA A 331 -1.00 -31.32 9.20
CA ALA A 331 -1.67 -31.91 8.05
C ALA A 331 -0.69 -32.49 7.00
N GLY A 332 0.61 -32.24 7.11
CA GLY A 332 1.63 -32.80 6.22
C GLY A 332 1.86 -31.98 4.93
N ILE A 333 1.57 -30.70 4.93
CA ILE A 333 2.03 -29.74 3.89
C ILE A 333 3.56 -29.60 4.01
N GLN A 334 4.26 -29.55 2.90
CA GLN A 334 5.72 -29.57 2.86
C GLN A 334 6.28 -28.39 2.06
N VAL A 335 7.54 -28.05 2.35
CA VAL A 335 8.30 -27.10 1.53
C VAL A 335 8.37 -27.59 0.08
N ASN A 336 8.22 -26.68 -0.87
CA ASN A 336 8.10 -26.88 -2.32
C ASN A 336 6.72 -27.40 -2.80
N ASP A 337 5.75 -27.66 -1.94
CA ASP A 337 4.37 -27.86 -2.39
C ASP A 337 3.88 -26.61 -3.13
N VAL A 338 3.21 -26.81 -4.26
CA VAL A 338 2.56 -25.75 -5.02
C VAL A 338 1.06 -25.83 -4.74
N ILE A 339 0.52 -24.81 -4.06
CA ILE A 339 -0.91 -24.79 -3.70
C ILE A 339 -1.72 -24.36 -4.92
N THR A 340 -2.64 -25.24 -5.37
CA THR A 340 -3.43 -25.00 -6.59
C THR A 340 -4.89 -24.68 -6.31
N ALA A 341 -5.44 -25.16 -5.16
CA ALA A 341 -6.82 -24.85 -4.76
C ALA A 341 -7.01 -24.92 -3.24
N VAL A 342 -8.03 -24.20 -2.73
CA VAL A 342 -8.55 -24.32 -1.37
C VAL A 342 -10.06 -24.54 -1.47
N ASN A 343 -10.58 -25.62 -0.86
CA ASN A 343 -11.99 -26.02 -0.94
C ASN A 343 -12.52 -26.05 -2.40
N GLY A 344 -11.69 -26.51 -3.34
CA GLY A 344 -12.02 -26.58 -4.76
C GLY A 344 -11.96 -25.22 -5.50
N THR A 345 -11.74 -24.12 -4.79
CA THR A 345 -11.54 -22.78 -5.42
C THR A 345 -10.09 -22.66 -5.89
N PRO A 346 -9.82 -22.39 -7.18
CA PRO A 346 -8.47 -22.24 -7.69
C PRO A 346 -7.73 -21.07 -7.01
N ILE A 347 -6.45 -21.29 -6.70
CA ILE A 347 -5.55 -20.31 -6.08
C ILE A 347 -4.43 -19.99 -7.08
N ASN A 348 -4.28 -18.73 -7.45
CA ASN A 348 -3.31 -18.27 -8.44
C ASN A 348 -2.24 -17.32 -7.88
N SER A 349 -2.22 -17.10 -6.56
CA SER A 349 -1.22 -16.24 -5.90
C SER A 349 -1.21 -16.47 -4.39
N SER A 350 -0.14 -16.04 -3.73
CA SER A 350 -0.05 -16.00 -2.27
C SER A 350 -1.15 -15.14 -1.65
N THR A 351 -1.53 -14.05 -2.32
CA THR A 351 -2.65 -13.20 -1.91
C THR A 351 -3.98 -13.94 -2.00
N ALA A 352 -4.26 -14.66 -3.10
CA ALA A 352 -5.47 -15.46 -3.24
C ALA A 352 -5.57 -16.57 -2.18
N LEU A 353 -4.44 -17.21 -1.83
CA LEU A 353 -4.39 -18.17 -0.73
C LEU A 353 -4.80 -17.51 0.60
N ARG A 354 -4.20 -16.37 0.93
CA ARG A 354 -4.50 -15.60 2.14
C ARG A 354 -5.98 -15.22 2.22
N VAL A 355 -6.54 -14.71 1.12
CA VAL A 355 -7.98 -14.39 1.02
C VAL A 355 -8.85 -15.61 1.27
N ALA A 356 -8.51 -16.77 0.69
CA ALA A 356 -9.26 -17.99 0.87
C ALA A 356 -9.26 -18.46 2.33
N ILE A 357 -8.11 -18.40 3.02
CA ILE A 357 -7.98 -18.75 4.44
C ILE A 357 -8.77 -17.76 5.31
N ASN A 358 -8.69 -16.46 5.06
CA ASN A 358 -9.37 -15.44 5.86
C ASN A 358 -10.91 -15.47 5.75
N LYS A 359 -11.45 -16.09 4.69
CA LYS A 359 -12.90 -16.34 4.56
C LYS A 359 -13.40 -17.50 5.43
N CYS A 360 -12.49 -18.28 6.01
CA CYS A 360 -12.79 -19.37 6.92
C CYS A 360 -12.80 -18.89 8.37
N LYS A 361 -13.20 -19.79 9.28
CA LYS A 361 -13.18 -19.55 10.74
C LYS A 361 -12.14 -20.45 11.41
N ILE A 362 -11.72 -20.07 12.60
CA ILE A 362 -10.93 -20.93 13.48
C ILE A 362 -11.75 -22.19 13.77
N GLY A 363 -11.12 -23.36 13.59
CA GLY A 363 -11.75 -24.68 13.73
C GLY A 363 -12.34 -25.24 12.43
N ASP A 364 -12.45 -24.46 11.36
CA ASP A 364 -12.91 -24.97 10.08
C ASP A 364 -11.91 -26.01 9.52
N GLN A 365 -12.47 -27.10 8.98
CA GLN A 365 -11.72 -28.07 8.21
C GLN A 365 -11.78 -27.69 6.72
N ILE A 366 -10.63 -27.47 6.12
CA ILE A 366 -10.50 -27.09 4.70
C ILE A 366 -9.74 -28.17 3.94
N THR A 367 -9.98 -28.25 2.63
CA THR A 367 -9.22 -29.08 1.70
C THR A 367 -8.24 -28.22 0.95
N VAL A 368 -6.93 -28.41 1.17
CA VAL A 368 -5.87 -27.74 0.41
C VAL A 368 -5.39 -28.70 -0.68
N THR A 369 -5.53 -28.33 -1.94
CA THR A 369 -4.98 -29.08 -3.06
C THR A 369 -3.58 -28.58 -3.37
N VAL A 370 -2.61 -29.49 -3.34
CA VAL A 370 -1.21 -29.17 -3.64
C VAL A 370 -0.67 -30.06 -4.74
N GLN A 371 0.21 -29.51 -5.56
CA GLN A 371 1.07 -30.29 -6.46
C GLN A 371 2.41 -30.53 -5.77
N ARG A 372 2.75 -31.78 -5.55
CA ARG A 372 4.02 -32.25 -4.97
C ARG A 372 4.74 -33.11 -5.97
N GLY A 373 5.75 -32.55 -6.62
CA GLY A 373 6.37 -33.19 -7.79
C GLY A 373 5.37 -33.31 -8.94
N ASN A 374 5.00 -34.54 -9.31
CA ASN A 374 4.03 -34.81 -10.37
C ASN A 374 2.65 -35.22 -9.84
N ASP A 375 2.48 -35.28 -8.51
CA ASP A 375 1.26 -35.77 -7.88
C ASP A 375 0.41 -34.61 -7.38
N ASP A 376 -0.90 -34.67 -7.67
CA ASP A 376 -1.91 -33.78 -7.08
C ASP A 376 -2.47 -34.45 -5.81
N LEU A 377 -2.27 -33.77 -4.67
CA LEU A 377 -2.68 -34.26 -3.36
C LEU A 377 -3.76 -33.35 -2.77
N GLN A 378 -4.77 -33.94 -2.18
CA GLN A 378 -5.77 -33.24 -1.37
C GLN A 378 -5.47 -33.45 0.12
N ILE A 379 -5.13 -32.38 0.82
CA ILE A 379 -4.73 -32.39 2.21
C ILE A 379 -5.83 -31.72 3.04
N GLN A 380 -6.37 -32.47 4.02
CA GLN A 380 -7.34 -31.92 4.97
C GLN A 380 -6.61 -31.18 6.07
N VAL A 381 -6.96 -29.91 6.28
CA VAL A 381 -6.33 -29.04 7.29
C VAL A 381 -7.42 -28.47 8.20
N THR A 382 -7.26 -28.60 9.51
CA THR A 382 -8.12 -27.89 10.48
C THR A 382 -7.44 -26.59 10.86
N LEU A 383 -8.05 -25.47 10.51
CA LEU A 383 -7.50 -24.15 10.81
C LEU A 383 -7.52 -23.88 12.31
N LYS A 384 -6.45 -23.30 12.83
CA LYS A 384 -6.32 -22.86 14.21
C LYS A 384 -6.07 -21.36 14.26
N GLU A 385 -6.19 -20.80 15.45
CA GLU A 385 -5.68 -19.45 15.70
C GLU A 385 -4.15 -19.49 15.74
N ARG A 386 -3.50 -18.42 15.27
CA ARG A 386 -2.06 -18.28 15.41
C ARG A 386 -1.71 -18.14 16.89
N THR A 387 -0.84 -19.00 17.40
CA THR A 387 -0.31 -18.95 18.77
C THR A 387 1.21 -18.87 18.70
N GLY A 388 1.77 -17.72 19.08
CA GLY A 388 3.22 -17.48 19.06
C GLY A 388 3.70 -16.63 17.88
N LYS A 389 4.92 -16.13 18.02
CA LYS A 389 5.62 -15.28 17.02
C LYS A 389 6.17 -16.12 15.89
#